data_f5fd4d48947a124612a299353ee2eb26
#
_entry.id   f5fd4d48947a124612a299353ee2eb26
#
_cell.length_a   1.000
_cell.length_b   1.000
_cell.length_c   1.000
_cell.angle_alpha   90.00
_cell.angle_beta   90.00
_cell.angle_gamma   90.00
#
_symmetry.space_group_name_H-M   'P 1'
#
loop_
_entity.id
_entity.type
_entity.pdbx_description
1 polymer ?
#
loop_
_entity_poly.entity_id
_entity_poly.type
_entity_poly.pdbx_seq_one_letter_code
_entity_poly.pdbx_strand_id
1 'polypeptide(L)'
;MVATPSTMLKLGTQAPIFSLPEPRSGTNLTFDHQLTSKGYLIAFICNHCPYVIHLLPKLTELCNGWTDKGIQVYFISSNDVENYPADSPALMKDLANQYGFKFPYLFDEDQSVALSYQAACTPDFFLFDSSFSLFTGDSLMTHAQETILL
;
A
#
# COMPACT_ATOMS: atom_id res chain seq x y z
N MET A 1 -14.80 -7.38 -5.11
CA MET A 1 -13.82 -7.16 -6.19
C MET A 1 -13.53 -8.48 -6.89
N VAL A 2 -13.55 -8.48 -8.20
CA VAL A 2 -13.20 -9.65 -8.97
C VAL A 2 -11.72 -9.93 -8.84
N ALA A 3 -11.32 -11.19 -8.69
CA ALA A 3 -9.92 -11.57 -8.64
C ALA A 3 -9.27 -11.28 -10.00
N THR A 4 -8.56 -10.17 -10.08
CA THR A 4 -7.86 -9.73 -11.29
C THR A 4 -6.36 -9.92 -11.09
N PRO A 5 -5.63 -10.51 -12.05
CA PRO A 5 -4.18 -10.59 -11.94
C PRO A 5 -3.56 -9.21 -11.83
N SER A 6 -2.51 -9.08 -11.01
CA SER A 6 -1.77 -7.84 -10.91
C SER A 6 -1.16 -7.46 -12.26
N THR A 7 -1.34 -6.20 -12.67
CA THR A 7 -0.68 -5.67 -13.86
C THR A 7 0.72 -5.23 -13.45
N MET A 8 1.74 -5.95 -13.94
CA MET A 8 3.11 -5.70 -13.51
C MET A 8 3.70 -4.50 -14.22
N LEU A 9 4.16 -3.52 -13.45
CA LEU A 9 5.02 -2.46 -13.97
C LEU A 9 6.37 -3.06 -14.36
N LYS A 10 6.96 -2.51 -15.42
CA LYS A 10 8.28 -2.93 -15.87
C LYS A 10 9.33 -2.64 -14.81
N LEU A 11 10.24 -3.59 -14.55
CA LEU A 11 11.37 -3.39 -13.64
C LEU A 11 12.19 -2.17 -14.09
N GLY A 12 12.63 -1.37 -13.13
CA GLY A 12 13.31 -0.11 -13.39
C GLY A 12 12.37 1.08 -13.57
N THR A 13 11.04 0.88 -13.56
CA THR A 13 10.07 1.98 -13.62
C THR A 13 10.27 2.90 -12.42
N GLN A 14 10.32 4.21 -12.67
CA GLN A 14 10.39 5.21 -11.59
C GLN A 14 9.06 5.29 -10.87
N ALA A 15 9.11 5.32 -9.53
CA ALA A 15 7.92 5.39 -8.71
C ALA A 15 7.12 6.67 -9.01
N PRO A 16 5.85 6.58 -9.43
CA PRO A 16 5.01 7.76 -9.58
C PRO A 16 4.87 8.51 -8.26
N ILE A 17 4.98 9.83 -8.31
CA ILE A 17 4.83 10.69 -7.14
C ILE A 17 3.35 10.88 -6.82
N PHE A 18 3.05 11.16 -5.54
CA PHE A 18 1.67 11.45 -5.14
C PHE A 18 1.63 12.29 -3.88
N SER A 19 0.48 12.93 -3.65
CA SER A 19 0.16 13.60 -2.40
C SER A 19 -1.29 13.23 -2.06
N LEU A 20 -1.49 12.55 -0.94
CA LEU A 20 -2.78 12.00 -0.55
C LEU A 20 -3.08 12.32 0.92
N PRO A 21 -4.38 12.46 1.26
CA PRO A 21 -4.75 12.64 2.66
C PRO A 21 -4.57 11.35 3.45
N GLU A 22 -4.12 11.50 4.68
CA GLU A 22 -4.12 10.41 5.65
C GLU A 22 -5.24 10.62 6.65
N PRO A 23 -6.28 9.75 6.67
CA PRO A 23 -7.41 9.92 7.57
C PRO A 23 -7.04 9.91 9.05
N ARG A 24 -6.01 9.17 9.43
CA ARG A 24 -5.61 9.03 10.84
C ARG A 24 -5.01 10.33 11.41
N SER A 25 -4.18 11.02 10.64
CA SER A 25 -3.55 12.28 11.06
C SER A 25 -4.34 13.51 10.64
N GLY A 26 -5.21 13.38 9.64
CA GLY A 26 -5.95 14.49 9.07
C GLY A 26 -5.12 15.41 8.19
N THR A 27 -3.90 15.01 7.81
CA THR A 27 -2.99 15.81 6.98
C THR A 27 -2.72 15.11 5.66
N ASN A 28 -2.28 15.90 4.66
CA ASN A 28 -1.80 15.34 3.40
C ASN A 28 -0.34 14.91 3.56
N LEU A 29 -0.01 13.76 2.95
CA LEU A 29 1.35 13.25 2.93
C LEU A 29 1.82 13.17 1.49
N THR A 30 3.01 13.69 1.22
CA THR A 30 3.60 13.72 -0.11
C THR A 30 4.72 12.70 -0.23
N PHE A 31 4.62 11.88 -1.28
CA PHE A 31 5.68 10.97 -1.69
C PHE A 31 6.30 11.51 -2.97
N ASP A 32 7.57 11.88 -2.92
CA ASP A 32 8.31 12.39 -4.07
C ASP A 32 9.76 11.88 -4.05
N HIS A 33 10.51 12.17 -5.13
CA HIS A 33 11.87 11.67 -5.29
C HIS A 33 12.92 12.47 -4.48
N GLN A 34 12.50 13.37 -3.61
CA GLN A 34 13.38 14.08 -2.68
C GLN A 34 13.50 13.35 -1.33
N LEU A 35 12.66 12.36 -1.07
CA LEU A 35 12.74 11.54 0.12
C LEU A 35 14.02 10.70 0.12
N THR A 36 14.48 10.36 1.32
CA THR A 36 15.68 9.52 1.49
C THR A 36 15.33 8.32 2.37
N SER A 37 15.48 7.13 1.84
CA SER A 37 15.25 5.88 2.56
C SER A 37 16.00 4.74 1.87
N LYS A 38 16.11 3.60 2.56
CA LYS A 38 16.73 2.40 2.01
C LYS A 38 15.86 1.74 0.93
N GLY A 39 14.56 1.97 0.99
CA GLY A 39 13.61 1.46 0.02
C GLY A 39 12.21 1.95 0.34
N TYR A 40 11.27 1.71 -0.58
CA TYR A 40 9.90 2.19 -0.47
C TYR A 40 8.95 1.09 -0.89
N LEU A 41 7.99 0.77 -0.03
CA LEU A 41 6.89 -0.14 -0.36
C LEU A 41 5.61 0.66 -0.52
N ILE A 42 4.97 0.54 -1.68
CA ILE A 42 3.65 1.09 -1.95
C ILE A 42 2.71 -0.10 -2.08
N ALA A 43 1.70 -0.17 -1.21
CA ALA A 43 0.74 -1.28 -1.21
C ALA A 43 -0.68 -0.75 -1.33
N PHE A 44 -1.41 -1.22 -2.34
CA PHE A 44 -2.81 -0.90 -2.51
C PHE A 44 -3.64 -1.97 -1.80
N ILE A 45 -4.41 -1.54 -0.79
CA ILE A 45 -5.28 -2.42 -0.01
C ILE A 45 -6.67 -1.78 0.15
N CYS A 46 -7.61 -2.52 0.72
CA CYS A 46 -8.93 -2.00 1.09
C CYS A 46 -9.34 -2.57 2.45
N ASN A 47 -10.36 -1.95 3.06
CA ASN A 47 -10.82 -2.37 4.38
C ASN A 47 -11.72 -3.60 4.33
N HIS A 48 -12.44 -3.83 3.23
CA HIS A 48 -13.50 -4.83 3.16
C HIS A 48 -13.11 -6.14 2.48
N CYS A 49 -11.99 -6.18 1.76
CA CYS A 49 -11.59 -7.36 1.01
C CYS A 49 -11.23 -8.51 1.98
N PRO A 50 -11.93 -9.65 1.94
CA PRO A 50 -11.65 -10.75 2.87
C PRO A 50 -10.20 -11.25 2.79
N TYR A 51 -9.62 -11.25 1.60
CA TYR A 51 -8.23 -11.66 1.40
C TYR A 51 -7.27 -10.70 2.11
N VAL A 52 -7.50 -9.39 2.01
CA VAL A 52 -6.69 -8.39 2.72
C VAL A 52 -6.85 -8.54 4.22
N ILE A 53 -8.10 -8.67 4.71
CA ILE A 53 -8.37 -8.84 6.14
C ILE A 53 -7.65 -10.06 6.69
N HIS A 54 -7.64 -11.15 5.94
CA HIS A 54 -6.93 -12.38 6.32
C HIS A 54 -5.41 -12.14 6.45
N LEU A 55 -4.83 -11.35 5.57
CA LEU A 55 -3.39 -11.07 5.57
C LEU A 55 -2.96 -10.00 6.57
N LEU A 56 -3.85 -9.10 6.98
CA LEU A 56 -3.50 -7.90 7.74
C LEU A 56 -2.66 -8.15 9.00
N PRO A 57 -2.97 -9.14 9.85
CA PRO A 57 -2.15 -9.34 11.06
C PRO A 57 -0.67 -9.57 10.74
N LYS A 58 -0.38 -10.47 9.82
CA LYS A 58 1.00 -10.80 9.44
C LYS A 58 1.63 -9.73 8.55
N LEU A 59 0.85 -9.16 7.64
CA LEU A 59 1.30 -8.08 6.76
C LEU A 59 1.68 -6.85 7.59
N THR A 60 0.89 -6.49 8.59
CA THR A 60 1.19 -5.37 9.48
C THR A 60 2.48 -5.62 10.27
N GLU A 61 2.64 -6.81 10.82
CA GLU A 61 3.85 -7.20 11.55
C GLU A 61 5.09 -7.06 10.65
N LEU A 62 5.03 -7.58 9.43
CA LEU A 62 6.12 -7.51 8.47
C LEU A 62 6.45 -6.06 8.10
N CYS A 63 5.43 -5.26 7.79
CA CYS A 63 5.62 -3.88 7.36
C CYS A 63 6.09 -2.97 8.50
N ASN A 64 5.61 -3.20 9.72
CA ASN A 64 6.11 -2.49 10.90
C ASN A 64 7.60 -2.80 11.13
N GLY A 65 8.00 -4.06 10.95
CA GLY A 65 9.40 -4.48 11.03
C GLY A 65 10.26 -3.80 9.97
N TRP A 66 9.76 -3.68 8.75
CA TRP A 66 10.47 -2.98 7.67
C TRP A 66 10.61 -1.48 7.97
N THR A 67 9.58 -0.86 8.52
CA THR A 67 9.63 0.54 8.94
C THR A 67 10.75 0.74 9.98
N ASP A 68 10.87 -0.16 10.94
CA ASP A 68 11.92 -0.11 11.95
C ASP A 68 13.33 -0.30 11.33
N LYS A 69 13.42 -0.95 10.18
CA LYS A 69 14.69 -1.18 9.46
C LYS A 69 15.03 -0.07 8.45
N GLY A 70 14.23 0.97 8.35
CA GLY A 70 14.49 2.11 7.49
C GLY A 70 13.88 2.03 6.09
N ILE A 71 12.93 1.12 5.87
CA ILE A 71 12.13 1.07 4.64
C ILE A 71 10.85 1.86 4.90
N GLN A 72 10.52 2.79 4.00
CA GLN A 72 9.26 3.53 4.11
C GLN A 72 8.14 2.75 3.47
N VAL A 73 7.04 2.60 4.20
CA VAL A 73 5.86 1.85 3.78
C VAL A 73 4.68 2.82 3.64
N TYR A 74 3.94 2.68 2.56
CA TYR A 74 2.71 3.45 2.31
C TYR A 74 1.62 2.49 1.89
N PHE A 75 0.55 2.42 2.67
CA PHE A 75 -0.67 1.71 2.26
C PHE A 75 -1.64 2.73 1.67
N ILE A 76 -2.29 2.37 0.56
CA ILE A 76 -3.21 3.26 -0.16
C ILE A 76 -4.50 2.50 -0.42
N SER A 77 -5.63 3.14 -0.12
CA SER A 77 -6.96 2.65 -0.49
C SER A 77 -7.52 3.53 -1.60
N SER A 78 -7.88 2.92 -2.72
CA SER A 78 -8.42 3.60 -3.90
C SER A 78 -9.81 3.09 -4.26
N ASN A 79 -10.52 2.48 -3.32
CA ASN A 79 -11.83 1.94 -3.58
C ASN A 79 -12.93 3.01 -3.55
N ASP A 80 -14.00 2.74 -4.30
CA ASP A 80 -15.16 3.60 -4.38
C ASP A 80 -15.98 3.49 -3.08
N VAL A 81 -15.91 4.52 -2.23
CA VAL A 81 -16.56 4.53 -0.92
C VAL A 81 -18.08 4.71 -1.02
N GLU A 82 -18.60 5.18 -2.16
CA GLU A 82 -20.04 5.27 -2.36
C GLU A 82 -20.67 3.88 -2.49
N ASN A 83 -20.00 3.00 -3.24
CA ASN A 83 -20.44 1.61 -3.40
C ASN A 83 -19.91 0.69 -2.30
N TYR A 84 -18.80 1.06 -1.66
CA TYR A 84 -18.19 0.28 -0.60
C TYR A 84 -17.94 1.14 0.64
N PRO A 85 -19.01 1.45 1.42
CA PRO A 85 -18.87 2.32 2.60
C PRO A 85 -17.88 1.80 3.65
N ALA A 86 -17.61 0.50 3.65
CA ALA A 86 -16.61 -0.10 4.55
C ALA A 86 -15.18 0.42 4.29
N ASP A 87 -14.93 1.03 3.12
CA ASP A 87 -13.65 1.61 2.74
C ASP A 87 -13.57 3.12 3.00
N SER A 88 -14.51 3.68 3.76
CA SER A 88 -14.51 5.10 4.08
C SER A 88 -13.25 5.54 4.84
N PRO A 89 -12.86 6.84 4.73
CA PRO A 89 -11.71 7.35 5.49
C PRO A 89 -11.82 7.14 7.00
N ALA A 90 -13.02 7.26 7.58
CA ALA A 90 -13.22 7.02 9.01
C ALA A 90 -12.89 5.58 9.39
N LEU A 91 -13.30 4.62 8.56
CA LEU A 91 -13.03 3.20 8.80
C LEU A 91 -11.57 2.84 8.48
N MET A 92 -10.92 3.54 7.56
CA MET A 92 -9.48 3.42 7.34
C MET A 92 -8.69 3.81 8.60
N LYS A 93 -9.09 4.91 9.24
CA LYS A 93 -8.49 5.35 10.50
C LYS A 93 -8.66 4.29 11.58
N ASP A 94 -9.85 3.75 11.74
CA ASP A 94 -10.14 2.71 12.72
C ASP A 94 -9.30 1.45 12.46
N LEU A 95 -9.19 1.03 11.21
CA LEU A 95 -8.40 -0.13 10.82
C LEU A 95 -6.91 0.07 11.16
N ALA A 96 -6.35 1.22 10.79
CA ALA A 96 -4.95 1.54 11.03
C ALA A 96 -4.63 1.54 12.54
N ASN A 97 -5.54 2.08 13.34
CA ASN A 97 -5.39 2.08 14.80
C ASN A 97 -5.55 0.69 15.39
N GLN A 98 -6.51 -0.09 14.90
CA GLN A 98 -6.79 -1.45 15.37
C GLN A 98 -5.58 -2.37 15.18
N TYR A 99 -4.94 -2.31 14.01
CA TYR A 99 -3.78 -3.15 13.69
C TYR A 99 -2.45 -2.54 14.09
N GLY A 100 -2.43 -1.29 14.55
CA GLY A 100 -1.20 -0.64 15.01
C GLY A 100 -0.23 -0.33 13.89
N PHE A 101 -0.70 0.22 12.77
CA PHE A 101 0.16 0.61 11.65
C PHE A 101 1.16 1.67 12.11
N LYS A 102 2.47 1.40 11.93
CA LYS A 102 3.55 2.38 12.16
C LYS A 102 3.84 3.21 10.90
N PHE A 103 3.05 3.05 9.86
CA PHE A 103 3.20 3.67 8.55
C PHE A 103 1.88 4.28 8.12
N PRO A 104 1.89 5.23 7.15
CA PRO A 104 0.67 5.88 6.70
C PRO A 104 -0.27 4.94 5.94
N TYR A 105 -1.57 5.17 6.13
CA TYR A 105 -2.63 4.58 5.33
C TYR A 105 -3.38 5.72 4.64
N LEU A 106 -3.23 5.86 3.33
CA LEU A 106 -3.61 7.03 2.55
C LEU A 106 -4.87 6.76 1.72
N PHE A 107 -5.66 7.81 1.48
CA PHE A 107 -6.90 7.71 0.74
C PHE A 107 -6.76 8.34 -0.65
N ASP A 108 -6.92 7.51 -1.69
CA ASP A 108 -6.87 7.90 -3.11
C ASP A 108 -8.31 7.98 -3.63
N GLU A 109 -8.96 9.11 -3.33
CA GLU A 109 -10.40 9.29 -3.56
C GLU A 109 -10.80 9.13 -5.03
N ASP A 110 -10.02 9.74 -5.93
CA ASP A 110 -10.31 9.75 -7.37
C ASP A 110 -9.62 8.61 -8.13
N GLN A 111 -8.93 7.73 -7.43
CA GLN A 111 -8.23 6.58 -8.00
C GLN A 111 -7.09 6.93 -8.96
N SER A 112 -6.65 8.19 -8.96
CA SER A 112 -5.59 8.65 -9.86
C SER A 112 -4.24 8.01 -9.57
N VAL A 113 -3.94 7.79 -8.28
CA VAL A 113 -2.67 7.16 -7.88
C VAL A 113 -2.67 5.68 -8.24
N ALA A 114 -3.78 4.96 -7.98
CA ALA A 114 -3.90 3.57 -8.41
C ALA A 114 -3.71 3.43 -9.92
N LEU A 115 -4.27 4.35 -10.69
CA LEU A 115 -4.13 4.36 -12.14
C LEU A 115 -2.67 4.59 -12.57
N SER A 116 -1.97 5.53 -11.92
CA SER A 116 -0.57 5.83 -12.23
C SER A 116 0.36 4.65 -11.93
N TYR A 117 0.01 3.82 -10.94
CA TYR A 117 0.75 2.61 -10.59
C TYR A 117 0.26 1.39 -11.38
N GLN A 118 -0.79 1.52 -12.18
CA GLN A 118 -1.46 0.39 -12.86
C GLN A 118 -1.86 -0.70 -11.87
N ALA A 119 -2.29 -0.30 -10.68
CA ALA A 119 -2.78 -1.23 -9.67
C ALA A 119 -4.10 -1.83 -10.13
N ALA A 120 -4.17 -3.16 -10.21
CA ALA A 120 -5.31 -3.88 -10.79
C ALA A 120 -6.12 -4.67 -9.77
N CYS A 121 -5.58 -4.91 -8.59
CA CYS A 121 -6.22 -5.74 -7.56
C CYS A 121 -5.78 -5.27 -6.17
N THR A 122 -6.44 -5.78 -5.13
CA THR A 122 -5.99 -5.62 -3.76
C THR A 122 -5.80 -6.99 -3.12
N PRO A 123 -4.71 -7.23 -2.40
CA PRO A 123 -3.55 -6.33 -2.26
C PRO A 123 -2.68 -6.32 -3.53
N ASP A 124 -2.06 -5.18 -3.82
CA ASP A 124 -1.11 -5.04 -4.92
C ASP A 124 0.12 -4.30 -4.40
N PHE A 125 1.31 -4.89 -4.56
CA PHE A 125 2.54 -4.43 -3.92
C PHE A 125 3.57 -3.97 -4.95
N PHE A 126 4.21 -2.82 -4.66
CA PHE A 126 5.28 -2.25 -5.49
C PHE A 126 6.45 -1.90 -4.58
N LEU A 127 7.59 -2.54 -4.77
CA LEU A 127 8.79 -2.28 -3.98
C LEU A 127 9.83 -1.55 -4.83
N PHE A 128 10.26 -0.39 -4.35
CA PHE A 128 11.25 0.46 -5.02
C PHE A 128 12.52 0.53 -4.19
N ASP A 129 13.66 0.62 -4.87
CA ASP A 129 14.95 0.81 -4.21
C ASP A 129 15.13 2.28 -3.75
N SER A 130 16.29 2.59 -3.20
CA SER A 130 16.60 3.94 -2.71
C SER A 130 16.60 5.00 -3.82
N SER A 131 16.70 4.59 -5.07
CA SER A 131 16.64 5.47 -6.26
C SER A 131 15.25 5.55 -6.88
N PHE A 132 14.21 5.04 -6.18
CA PHE A 132 12.82 5.02 -6.64
C PHE A 132 12.60 4.17 -7.90
N SER A 133 13.47 3.21 -8.14
CA SER A 133 13.38 2.29 -9.26
C SER A 133 12.70 1.01 -8.80
N LEU A 134 11.69 0.56 -9.55
CA LEU A 134 10.99 -0.69 -9.24
C LEU A 134 11.95 -1.87 -9.41
N PHE A 135 12.21 -2.60 -8.33
CA PHE A 135 13.14 -3.72 -8.38
C PHE A 135 12.49 -5.07 -8.14
N THR A 136 11.24 -5.10 -7.64
CA THR A 136 10.49 -6.35 -7.59
C THR A 136 8.98 -6.08 -7.60
N GLY A 137 8.26 -6.91 -8.34
CA GLY A 137 6.79 -6.98 -8.29
C GLY A 137 6.39 -8.33 -7.73
N ASP A 138 6.37 -9.36 -8.59
CA ASP A 138 5.91 -10.70 -8.22
C ASP A 138 6.71 -11.36 -7.11
N SER A 139 8.03 -11.22 -7.11
CA SER A 139 8.89 -11.94 -6.16
C SER A 139 8.65 -11.46 -4.73
N LEU A 140 8.34 -10.18 -4.52
CA LEU A 140 8.00 -9.69 -3.19
C LEU A 140 6.67 -10.26 -2.72
N MET A 141 5.68 -10.32 -3.62
CA MET A 141 4.37 -10.87 -3.30
C MET A 141 4.47 -12.35 -2.94
N THR A 142 5.25 -13.13 -3.69
CA THR A 142 5.51 -14.53 -3.39
C THR A 142 6.24 -14.68 -2.06
N HIS A 143 7.28 -13.88 -1.85
CA HIS A 143 8.08 -13.94 -0.62
C HIS A 143 7.26 -13.48 0.60
N ALA A 144 6.45 -12.45 0.45
CA ALA A 144 5.54 -12.00 1.50
C ALA A 144 4.48 -13.05 1.80
N GLN A 145 3.92 -13.69 0.77
CA GLN A 145 2.97 -14.78 0.94
C GLN A 145 3.58 -15.98 1.65
N GLU A 146 4.76 -16.38 1.26
CA GLU A 146 5.48 -17.48 1.92
C GLU A 146 5.76 -17.16 3.39
N THR A 147 6.18 -15.93 3.68
CA THR A 147 6.44 -15.47 5.05
C THR A 147 5.14 -15.38 5.87
N ILE A 148 4.05 -14.94 5.25
CA ILE A 148 2.75 -14.77 5.90
C ILE A 148 2.07 -16.12 6.13
N LEU A 149 2.27 -17.09 5.21
CA LEU A 149 1.65 -18.42 5.31
C LEU A 149 2.41 -19.36 6.25
N LEU A 150 3.60 -19.00 6.65
CA LEU A 150 4.37 -19.73 7.66
C LEU A 150 4.06 -19.22 9.06
#